data_475c02172a360148faf24f680dfbc7bd
#
_entry.id   475c02172a360148faf24f680dfbc7bd
#
_cell.length_a   1.000
_cell.length_b   1.000
_cell.length_c   1.000
_cell.angle_alpha   90.00
_cell.angle_beta   90.00
_cell.angle_gamma   90.00
#
_symmetry.space_group_name_H-M   'P 1'
#
loop_
_entity.id
_entity.type
_entity.pdbx_description
1 polymer ?
#
loop_
_entity_poly.entity_id
_entity_poly.type
_entity_poly.pdbx_seq_one_letter_code
_entity_poly.pdbx_strand_id
1 'polypeptide(L)'
;MKQYIYGKNTILEALKGEKSVYTVYIQNNVKDNKIIELCKRKKIRFELVDKSEFIKKLGNVAHQGIMAEVEEYRYYSIDEILNSIPEGKKPLLLMLDGLEDPHNLGAILRTCDALGVDGVIIGKNRSVGLNGTVAKVSTGAIDYVKVAQVTNLTRTLENLKKRSFWVVGCDLEQSQDYRQVDYDMPLVIVIGSEGFGISRLVKKNCDFNVVLPMVGHVTSLNASVAAAVILYQVYNSRNPL
;
A
#
# COMPACT_ATOMS: atom_id res chain seq x y z
N MET A 1 5.30 -3.24 -17.57
CA MET A 1 5.76 -4.63 -17.44
C MET A 1 4.55 -5.51 -17.19
N LYS A 2 4.68 -6.82 -17.28
CA LYS A 2 3.57 -7.76 -17.12
C LYS A 2 3.78 -8.54 -15.83
N GLN A 3 2.75 -8.66 -15.03
CA GLN A 3 2.76 -9.40 -13.77
C GLN A 3 1.89 -10.64 -13.88
N TYR A 4 2.27 -11.76 -13.24
CA TYR A 4 1.43 -12.93 -13.13
C TYR A 4 0.75 -12.97 -11.76
N ILE A 5 -0.57 -13.14 -11.78
CA ILE A 5 -1.37 -13.46 -10.59
C ILE A 5 -1.89 -14.90 -10.72
N TYR A 6 -2.19 -15.56 -9.61
CA TYR A 6 -2.63 -16.95 -9.60
C TYR A 6 -3.66 -17.24 -8.52
N GLY A 7 -4.35 -18.36 -8.70
CA GLY A 7 -5.44 -18.79 -7.82
C GLY A 7 -6.82 -18.32 -8.30
N LYS A 8 -7.81 -19.20 -8.16
CA LYS A 8 -9.17 -19.02 -8.70
C LYS A 8 -9.83 -17.72 -8.25
N ASN A 9 -9.82 -17.43 -6.96
CA ASN A 9 -10.51 -16.25 -6.43
C ASN A 9 -9.84 -14.95 -6.87
N THR A 10 -8.50 -14.89 -6.84
CA THR A 10 -7.72 -13.74 -7.30
C THR A 10 -8.01 -13.40 -8.76
N ILE A 11 -8.11 -14.43 -9.62
CA ILE A 11 -8.38 -14.20 -11.03
C ILE A 11 -9.85 -13.82 -11.27
N LEU A 12 -10.79 -14.41 -10.54
CA LEU A 12 -12.20 -13.99 -10.60
C LEU A 12 -12.37 -12.52 -10.21
N GLU A 13 -11.63 -12.04 -9.21
CA GLU A 13 -11.65 -10.64 -8.80
C GLU A 13 -10.99 -9.73 -9.83
N ALA A 14 -9.82 -10.10 -10.36
CA ALA A 14 -9.18 -9.36 -11.44
C ALA A 14 -10.09 -9.25 -12.69
N LEU A 15 -10.76 -10.35 -13.05
CA LEU A 15 -11.70 -10.36 -14.17
C LEU A 15 -12.98 -9.52 -13.92
N LYS A 16 -13.33 -9.21 -12.68
CA LYS A 16 -14.46 -8.33 -12.33
C LYS A 16 -14.05 -6.87 -12.20
N GLY A 17 -12.80 -6.62 -11.82
CA GLY A 17 -12.23 -5.29 -11.61
C GLY A 17 -11.95 -4.55 -12.93
N GLU A 18 -11.36 -3.38 -12.80
CA GLU A 18 -11.00 -2.49 -13.91
C GLU A 18 -9.61 -2.77 -14.48
N LYS A 19 -8.78 -3.52 -13.75
CA LYS A 19 -7.40 -3.83 -14.16
C LYS A 19 -7.37 -4.62 -15.45
N SER A 20 -6.46 -4.26 -16.35
CA SER A 20 -6.25 -4.97 -17.62
C SER A 20 -5.72 -6.38 -17.38
N VAL A 21 -6.52 -7.38 -17.72
CA VAL A 21 -6.13 -8.79 -17.79
C VAL A 21 -5.82 -9.11 -19.24
N TYR A 22 -4.57 -9.44 -19.54
CA TYR A 22 -4.14 -9.71 -20.92
C TYR A 22 -4.47 -11.13 -21.38
N THR A 23 -4.12 -12.13 -20.54
CA THR A 23 -4.33 -13.53 -20.86
C THR A 23 -4.56 -14.33 -19.57
N VAL A 24 -5.55 -15.23 -19.59
CA VAL A 24 -5.78 -16.19 -18.52
C VAL A 24 -5.26 -17.55 -18.97
N TYR A 25 -4.43 -18.20 -18.16
CA TYR A 25 -3.92 -19.55 -18.41
C TYR A 25 -4.61 -20.53 -17.47
N ILE A 26 -5.18 -21.58 -18.04
CA ILE A 26 -5.89 -22.64 -17.31
C ILE A 26 -5.18 -23.95 -17.57
N GLN A 27 -4.87 -24.71 -16.54
CA GLN A 27 -4.23 -26.01 -16.68
C GLN A 27 -5.18 -27.01 -17.35
N ASN A 28 -4.70 -27.82 -18.28
CA ASN A 28 -5.50 -28.73 -19.13
C ASN A 28 -6.50 -29.63 -18.38
N ASN A 29 -6.18 -29.99 -17.13
CA ASN A 29 -7.03 -30.85 -16.29
C ASN A 29 -8.00 -30.06 -15.38
N VAL A 30 -8.02 -28.73 -15.44
CA VAL A 30 -8.89 -27.86 -14.65
C VAL A 30 -10.06 -27.38 -15.49
N LYS A 31 -11.27 -27.71 -15.07
CA LYS A 31 -12.52 -27.23 -15.69
C LYS A 31 -13.12 -26.12 -14.85
N ASP A 32 -12.97 -24.87 -15.25
CA ASP A 32 -13.61 -23.73 -14.60
C ASP A 32 -14.46 -22.93 -15.59
N ASN A 33 -15.68 -23.39 -15.80
CA ASN A 33 -16.61 -22.76 -16.73
C ASN A 33 -16.88 -21.29 -16.41
N LYS A 34 -16.89 -20.91 -15.12
CA LYS A 34 -17.16 -19.54 -14.68
C LYS A 34 -16.07 -18.56 -15.14
N ILE A 35 -14.78 -18.95 -15.03
CA ILE A 35 -13.67 -18.13 -15.51
C ILE A 35 -13.68 -18.05 -17.04
N ILE A 36 -13.91 -19.17 -17.71
CA ILE A 36 -13.98 -19.21 -19.18
C ILE A 36 -15.11 -18.32 -19.72
N GLU A 37 -16.30 -18.37 -19.11
CA GLU A 37 -17.43 -17.52 -19.49
C GLU A 37 -17.14 -16.03 -19.28
N LEU A 38 -16.48 -15.67 -18.14
CA LEU A 38 -16.07 -14.31 -17.87
C LEU A 38 -15.05 -13.81 -18.90
N CYS A 39 -14.07 -14.65 -19.27
CA CYS A 39 -13.10 -14.33 -20.31
C CYS A 39 -13.78 -14.06 -21.66
N LYS A 40 -14.70 -14.94 -22.06
CA LYS A 40 -15.47 -14.76 -23.31
C LYS A 40 -16.30 -13.47 -23.29
N ARG A 41 -17.02 -13.20 -22.21
CA ARG A 41 -17.84 -12.00 -22.06
C ARG A 41 -17.03 -10.70 -22.12
N LYS A 42 -15.84 -10.68 -21.50
CA LYS A 42 -14.92 -9.53 -21.48
C LYS A 42 -13.96 -9.50 -22.68
N LYS A 43 -14.06 -10.46 -23.61
CA LYS A 43 -13.14 -10.60 -24.77
C LYS A 43 -11.67 -10.73 -24.36
N ILE A 44 -11.41 -11.38 -23.22
CA ILE A 44 -10.07 -11.63 -22.70
C ILE A 44 -9.59 -12.97 -23.26
N ARG A 45 -8.36 -13.00 -23.76
CA ARG A 45 -7.73 -14.23 -24.24
C ARG A 45 -7.56 -15.23 -23.11
N PHE A 46 -7.86 -16.50 -23.36
CA PHE A 46 -7.53 -17.59 -22.43
C PHE A 46 -6.89 -18.75 -23.19
N GLU A 47 -5.99 -19.45 -22.51
CA GLU A 47 -5.22 -20.56 -23.07
C GLU A 47 -5.25 -21.75 -22.11
N LEU A 48 -5.39 -22.94 -22.68
CA LEU A 48 -5.21 -24.19 -21.94
C LEU A 48 -3.74 -24.59 -22.06
N VAL A 49 -3.07 -24.79 -20.92
CA VAL A 49 -1.63 -25.03 -20.86
C VAL A 49 -1.28 -26.17 -19.90
N ASP A 50 -0.10 -26.72 -20.05
CA ASP A 50 0.41 -27.77 -19.19
C ASP A 50 0.98 -27.21 -17.86
N LYS A 51 1.10 -28.08 -16.87
CA LYS A 51 1.66 -27.73 -15.55
C LYS A 51 3.05 -27.10 -15.65
N SER A 52 3.85 -27.47 -16.62
CA SER A 52 5.20 -26.94 -16.87
C SER A 52 5.22 -25.42 -17.09
N GLU A 53 4.20 -24.87 -17.77
CA GLU A 53 4.10 -23.42 -17.97
C GLU A 53 3.86 -22.65 -16.66
N PHE A 54 3.10 -23.25 -15.73
CA PHE A 54 2.92 -22.67 -14.40
C PHE A 54 4.23 -22.63 -13.62
N ILE A 55 4.98 -23.73 -13.61
CA ILE A 55 6.27 -23.80 -12.93
C ILE A 55 7.25 -22.79 -13.52
N LYS A 56 7.30 -22.66 -14.84
CA LYS A 56 8.16 -21.71 -15.54
C LYS A 56 7.87 -20.25 -15.21
N LYS A 57 6.58 -19.87 -15.06
CA LYS A 57 6.14 -18.49 -14.83
C LYS A 57 6.02 -18.11 -13.36
N LEU A 58 5.67 -19.05 -12.49
CA LEU A 58 5.34 -18.80 -11.09
C LEU A 58 6.27 -19.47 -10.09
N GLY A 59 7.09 -20.43 -10.54
CA GLY A 59 7.81 -21.33 -9.65
C GLY A 59 6.89 -22.34 -8.96
N ASN A 60 7.29 -22.85 -7.80
CA ASN A 60 6.55 -23.88 -7.06
C ASN A 60 5.57 -23.23 -6.04
N VAL A 61 4.42 -22.80 -6.52
CA VAL A 61 3.37 -22.16 -5.71
C VAL A 61 2.03 -22.86 -5.84
N ALA A 62 1.13 -22.67 -4.87
CA ALA A 62 -0.23 -23.24 -4.87
C ALA A 62 -1.17 -22.48 -5.82
N HIS A 63 -0.97 -22.62 -7.14
CA HIS A 63 -1.67 -21.86 -8.19
C HIS A 63 -3.08 -22.36 -8.52
N GLN A 64 -3.53 -23.48 -7.96
CA GLN A 64 -4.86 -24.09 -8.22
C GLN A 64 -5.16 -24.34 -9.71
N GLY A 65 -4.13 -24.45 -10.55
CA GLY A 65 -4.25 -24.66 -12.00
C GLY A 65 -4.76 -23.44 -12.79
N ILE A 66 -4.74 -22.24 -12.21
CA ILE A 66 -5.17 -21.02 -12.90
C ILE A 66 -4.20 -19.88 -12.59
N MET A 67 -3.74 -19.19 -13.64
CA MET A 67 -2.96 -17.96 -13.55
C MET A 67 -3.39 -16.97 -14.63
N ALA A 68 -3.11 -15.70 -14.43
CA ALA A 68 -3.35 -14.67 -15.42
C ALA A 68 -2.19 -13.70 -15.52
N GLU A 69 -1.93 -13.26 -16.76
CA GLU A 69 -1.06 -12.15 -17.06
C GLU A 69 -1.86 -10.86 -16.97
N VAL A 70 -1.45 -9.96 -16.09
CA VAL A 70 -2.16 -8.71 -15.81
C VAL A 70 -1.22 -7.52 -15.92
N GLU A 71 -1.82 -6.35 -16.05
CA GLU A 71 -1.07 -5.10 -15.93
C GLU A 71 -0.44 -4.99 -14.54
N GLU A 72 0.84 -4.61 -14.49
CA GLU A 72 1.56 -4.41 -13.24
C GLU A 72 1.11 -3.12 -12.58
N TYR A 73 0.96 -3.13 -11.23
CA TYR A 73 0.77 -1.88 -10.50
C TYR A 73 2.03 -1.04 -10.57
N ARG A 74 1.87 0.22 -10.92
CA ARG A 74 2.99 1.15 -11.01
C ARG A 74 3.45 1.53 -9.61
N TYR A 75 4.76 1.40 -9.38
CA TYR A 75 5.43 2.07 -8.29
C TYR A 75 6.15 3.31 -8.81
N TYR A 76 6.18 4.33 -7.98
CA TYR A 76 6.84 5.60 -8.27
C TYR A 76 8.16 5.69 -7.50
N SER A 77 9.12 6.39 -8.03
CA SER A 77 10.27 6.83 -7.24
C SER A 77 9.89 7.97 -6.30
N ILE A 78 10.67 8.17 -5.25
CA ILE A 78 10.46 9.31 -4.33
C ILE A 78 10.53 10.64 -5.12
N ASP A 79 11.44 10.76 -6.07
CA ASP A 79 11.59 11.98 -6.88
C ASP A 79 10.37 12.23 -7.77
N GLU A 80 9.79 11.19 -8.39
CA GLU A 80 8.53 11.34 -9.14
C GLU A 80 7.38 11.83 -8.26
N ILE A 81 7.28 11.32 -7.02
CA ILE A 81 6.27 11.78 -6.06
C ILE A 81 6.51 13.26 -5.75
N LEU A 82 7.72 13.62 -5.31
CA LEU A 82 8.03 14.98 -4.87
C LEU A 82 7.87 16.01 -6.01
N ASN A 83 8.32 15.67 -7.22
CA ASN A 83 8.21 16.54 -8.39
C ASN A 83 6.76 16.74 -8.87
N SER A 84 5.84 15.91 -8.42
CA SER A 84 4.41 16.04 -8.77
C SER A 84 3.61 16.89 -7.79
N ILE A 85 4.23 17.31 -6.67
CA ILE A 85 3.56 18.14 -5.66
C ILE A 85 3.51 19.58 -6.18
N PRO A 86 2.34 20.24 -6.16
CA PRO A 86 2.22 21.61 -6.58
C PRO A 86 3.13 22.56 -5.78
N GLU A 87 3.67 23.57 -6.44
CA GLU A 87 4.46 24.61 -5.78
C GLU A 87 3.63 25.32 -4.69
N GLY A 88 4.24 25.57 -3.55
CA GLY A 88 3.57 26.19 -2.39
C GLY A 88 2.77 25.23 -1.50
N LYS A 89 2.50 23.99 -1.95
CA LYS A 89 1.89 22.96 -1.11
C LYS A 89 2.92 22.41 -0.11
N LYS A 90 2.57 22.32 1.17
CA LYS A 90 3.36 21.60 2.17
C LYS A 90 3.20 20.10 1.98
N PRO A 91 4.25 19.37 1.57
CA PRO A 91 4.16 17.94 1.29
C PRO A 91 3.69 17.12 2.49
N LEU A 92 2.91 16.05 2.21
CA LEU A 92 2.52 15.05 3.20
C LEU A 92 2.76 13.65 2.62
N LEU A 93 3.71 12.94 3.20
CA LEU A 93 4.00 11.55 2.87
C LEU A 93 3.61 10.64 4.02
N LEU A 94 3.19 9.43 3.71
CA LEU A 94 2.94 8.38 4.69
C LEU A 94 3.94 7.23 4.46
N MET A 95 4.67 6.83 5.49
CA MET A 95 5.56 5.67 5.46
C MET A 95 4.99 4.55 6.31
N LEU A 96 4.97 3.33 5.75
CA LEU A 96 4.47 2.12 6.41
C LEU A 96 5.64 1.18 6.68
N ASP A 97 5.94 0.95 7.95
CA ASP A 97 7.04 0.11 8.38
C ASP A 97 6.54 -1.26 8.81
N GLY A 98 6.74 -2.27 7.95
CA GLY A 98 6.40 -3.65 8.24
C GLY A 98 4.89 -3.99 8.14
N LEU A 99 4.13 -3.25 7.35
CA LEU A 99 2.70 -3.55 7.13
C LEU A 99 2.56 -4.72 6.15
N GLU A 100 2.01 -5.86 6.60
CA GLU A 100 1.90 -7.09 5.80
C GLU A 100 0.47 -7.41 5.34
N ASP A 101 -0.55 -6.86 5.98
CA ASP A 101 -1.95 -7.10 5.61
C ASP A 101 -2.40 -6.23 4.42
N PRO A 102 -2.81 -6.85 3.29
CA PRO A 102 -3.32 -6.11 2.13
C PRO A 102 -4.63 -5.35 2.41
N HIS A 103 -5.43 -5.78 3.39
CA HIS A 103 -6.66 -5.07 3.76
C HIS A 103 -6.32 -3.73 4.43
N ASN A 104 -5.32 -3.70 5.30
CA ASN A 104 -4.85 -2.47 5.91
C ASN A 104 -4.25 -1.52 4.87
N LEU A 105 -3.41 -2.01 3.96
CA LEU A 105 -2.86 -1.17 2.91
C LEU A 105 -3.96 -0.56 2.03
N GLY A 106 -4.95 -1.36 1.63
CA GLY A 106 -6.07 -0.87 0.83
C GLY A 106 -6.90 0.21 1.55
N ALA A 107 -7.19 0.02 2.83
CA ALA A 107 -7.90 1.00 3.66
C ALA A 107 -7.08 2.30 3.84
N ILE A 108 -5.77 2.17 4.05
CA ILE A 108 -4.85 3.30 4.15
C ILE A 108 -4.82 4.10 2.85
N LEU A 109 -4.68 3.44 1.69
CA LEU A 109 -4.69 4.14 0.39
C LEU A 109 -5.98 4.92 0.18
N ARG A 110 -7.13 4.34 0.56
CA ARG A 110 -8.42 5.05 0.49
C ARG A 110 -8.43 6.31 1.37
N THR A 111 -7.87 6.24 2.57
CA THR A 111 -7.74 7.40 3.46
C THR A 111 -6.78 8.44 2.88
N CYS A 112 -5.65 7.98 2.30
CA CYS A 112 -4.66 8.85 1.67
C CYS A 112 -5.26 9.63 0.49
N ASP A 113 -6.05 8.98 -0.36
CA ASP A 113 -6.75 9.61 -1.46
C ASP A 113 -7.74 10.68 -0.96
N ALA A 114 -8.57 10.32 0.03
CA ALA A 114 -9.57 11.22 0.61
C ALA A 114 -8.96 12.49 1.24
N LEU A 115 -7.74 12.42 1.77
CA LEU A 115 -7.07 13.53 2.45
C LEU A 115 -5.95 14.19 1.63
N GLY A 116 -5.76 13.78 0.37
CA GLY A 116 -4.78 14.37 -0.53
C GLY A 116 -3.33 14.14 -0.07
N VAL A 117 -3.01 12.97 0.50
CA VAL A 117 -1.63 12.57 0.81
C VAL A 117 -0.86 12.42 -0.50
N ASP A 118 0.32 13.05 -0.58
CA ASP A 118 1.08 13.15 -1.83
C ASP A 118 1.75 11.84 -2.26
N GLY A 119 2.03 10.95 -1.28
CA GLY A 119 2.57 9.63 -1.57
C GLY A 119 2.67 8.72 -0.37
N VAL A 120 2.64 7.42 -0.64
CA VAL A 120 2.80 6.36 0.36
C VAL A 120 4.11 5.62 0.10
N ILE A 121 4.90 5.39 1.13
CA ILE A 121 6.21 4.71 1.06
C ILE A 121 6.10 3.39 1.78
N ILE A 122 6.41 2.30 1.09
CA ILE A 122 6.43 0.95 1.64
C ILE A 122 7.81 0.30 1.46
N GLY A 123 8.14 -0.66 2.32
CA GLY A 123 9.33 -1.47 2.17
C GLY A 123 9.19 -2.49 1.03
N LYS A 124 10.31 -2.87 0.41
CA LYS A 124 10.34 -3.98 -0.56
C LYS A 124 10.25 -5.35 0.14
N ASN A 125 10.75 -5.43 1.36
CA ASN A 125 10.77 -6.65 2.18
C ASN A 125 9.89 -6.43 3.42
N ARG A 126 9.29 -7.51 3.95
CA ARG A 126 8.43 -7.47 5.15
C ARG A 126 7.32 -6.42 5.02
N SER A 127 6.73 -6.35 3.86
CA SER A 127 5.66 -5.40 3.58
C SER A 127 4.81 -5.93 2.44
N VAL A 128 3.52 -5.72 2.52
CA VAL A 128 2.60 -6.02 1.44
C VAL A 128 2.82 -5.05 0.29
N GLY A 129 2.89 -5.58 -0.93
CA GLY A 129 2.90 -4.77 -2.15
C GLY A 129 1.50 -4.55 -2.72
N LEU A 130 1.43 -3.73 -3.77
CA LEU A 130 0.20 -3.51 -4.52
C LEU A 130 -0.23 -4.81 -5.21
N ASN A 131 -1.48 -5.21 -4.97
CA ASN A 131 -2.06 -6.45 -5.50
C ASN A 131 -3.59 -6.33 -5.65
N GLY A 132 -4.24 -7.38 -6.15
CA GLY A 132 -5.69 -7.39 -6.38
C GLY A 132 -6.53 -7.17 -5.12
N THR A 133 -6.09 -7.64 -3.95
CA THR A 133 -6.80 -7.42 -2.67
C THR A 133 -6.71 -5.95 -2.26
N VAL A 134 -5.51 -5.35 -2.38
CA VAL A 134 -5.30 -3.91 -2.11
C VAL A 134 -6.18 -3.07 -3.04
N ALA A 135 -6.23 -3.40 -4.33
CA ALA A 135 -7.06 -2.69 -5.31
C ALA A 135 -8.56 -2.76 -4.94
N LYS A 136 -9.04 -3.94 -4.58
CA LYS A 136 -10.44 -4.13 -4.18
C LYS A 136 -10.79 -3.32 -2.93
N VAL A 137 -9.95 -3.37 -1.89
CA VAL A 137 -10.21 -2.70 -0.61
C VAL A 137 -10.06 -1.19 -0.73
N SER A 138 -9.13 -0.72 -1.56
CA SER A 138 -8.92 0.72 -1.78
C SER A 138 -10.03 1.39 -2.58
N THR A 139 -10.96 0.62 -3.18
CA THR A 139 -12.10 1.15 -3.97
C THR A 139 -11.69 2.16 -5.06
N GLY A 140 -10.59 1.86 -5.77
CA GLY A 140 -10.04 2.71 -6.85
C GLY A 140 -8.93 3.68 -6.40
N ALA A 141 -8.75 3.95 -5.11
CA ALA A 141 -7.71 4.87 -4.63
C ALA A 141 -6.28 4.44 -5.03
N ILE A 142 -6.06 3.14 -5.28
CA ILE A 142 -4.77 2.59 -5.76
C ILE A 142 -4.30 3.21 -7.09
N ASP A 143 -5.22 3.73 -7.90
CA ASP A 143 -4.92 4.31 -9.21
C ASP A 143 -4.55 5.81 -9.10
N TYR A 144 -4.89 6.46 -7.99
CA TYR A 144 -4.66 7.88 -7.74
C TYR A 144 -3.51 8.14 -6.76
N VAL A 145 -3.38 7.30 -5.72
CA VAL A 145 -2.33 7.46 -4.70
C VAL A 145 -1.00 6.92 -5.22
N LYS A 146 0.02 7.77 -5.26
CA LYS A 146 1.36 7.36 -5.68
C LYS A 146 2.02 6.54 -4.58
N VAL A 147 2.43 5.31 -4.90
CA VAL A 147 3.11 4.43 -3.95
C VAL A 147 4.55 4.23 -4.39
N ALA A 148 5.50 4.51 -3.49
CA ALA A 148 6.92 4.21 -3.65
C ALA A 148 7.28 2.93 -2.89
N GLN A 149 7.97 2.00 -3.57
CA GLN A 149 8.51 0.81 -2.93
C GLN A 149 10.03 0.95 -2.80
N VAL A 150 10.55 0.99 -1.58
CA VAL A 150 11.96 1.25 -1.29
C VAL A 150 12.65 0.06 -0.62
N THR A 151 13.94 -0.09 -0.86
CA THR A 151 14.73 -1.19 -0.25
C THR A 151 15.13 -0.90 1.20
N ASN A 152 15.20 0.38 1.58
CA ASN A 152 15.65 0.80 2.92
C ASN A 152 14.89 2.03 3.39
N LEU A 153 13.95 1.84 4.32
CA LEU A 153 13.12 2.90 4.89
C LEU A 153 13.96 3.95 5.63
N THR A 154 14.93 3.51 6.43
CA THR A 154 15.81 4.40 7.21
C THR A 154 16.57 5.37 6.30
N ARG A 155 17.23 4.85 5.26
CA ARG A 155 17.95 5.68 4.28
C ARG A 155 17.01 6.62 3.53
N THR A 156 15.79 6.19 3.28
CA THR A 156 14.77 7.04 2.63
C THR A 156 14.40 8.21 3.53
N LEU A 157 14.19 7.97 4.83
CA LEU A 157 13.95 9.05 5.81
C LEU A 157 15.12 10.04 5.90
N GLU A 158 16.36 9.54 5.99
CA GLU A 158 17.57 10.39 6.01
C GLU A 158 17.62 11.30 4.76
N ASN A 159 17.27 10.78 3.59
CA ASN A 159 17.24 11.57 2.35
C ASN A 159 16.09 12.59 2.34
N LEU A 160 14.93 12.26 2.88
CA LEU A 160 13.79 13.18 3.00
C LEU A 160 14.09 14.29 4.01
N LYS A 161 14.77 13.99 5.13
CA LYS A 161 15.21 14.99 6.11
C LYS A 161 16.19 16.01 5.49
N LYS A 162 17.09 15.58 4.61
CA LYS A 162 17.96 16.49 3.84
C LYS A 162 17.18 17.41 2.88
N ARG A 163 15.92 17.08 2.59
CA ARG A 163 14.98 17.89 1.79
C ARG A 163 13.97 18.64 2.68
N SER A 164 14.33 18.88 3.93
CA SER A 164 13.55 19.64 4.94
C SER A 164 12.22 18.99 5.34
N PHE A 165 12.08 17.66 5.21
CA PHE A 165 10.96 16.95 5.78
C PHE A 165 11.19 16.68 7.27
N TRP A 166 10.14 16.86 8.05
CA TRP A 166 10.05 16.38 9.43
C TRP A 166 9.43 15.00 9.48
N VAL A 167 9.93 14.14 10.35
CA VAL A 167 9.49 12.75 10.48
C VAL A 167 8.76 12.57 11.80
N VAL A 168 7.49 12.18 11.71
CA VAL A 168 6.60 11.95 12.86
C VAL A 168 6.32 10.46 12.99
N GLY A 169 6.77 9.82 14.04
CA GLY A 169 6.47 8.42 14.34
C GLY A 169 5.20 8.27 15.17
N CYS A 170 4.32 7.35 14.78
CA CYS A 170 3.21 6.93 15.64
C CYS A 170 3.68 5.78 16.53
N ASP A 171 4.08 6.10 17.76
CA ASP A 171 4.68 5.17 18.71
C ASP A 171 4.32 5.55 20.15
N LEU A 172 4.35 4.59 21.09
CA LEU A 172 4.01 4.82 22.49
C LEU A 172 5.18 5.40 23.30
N GLU A 173 6.43 5.12 22.89
CA GLU A 173 7.59 5.53 23.68
C GLU A 173 8.03 6.95 23.35
N GLN A 174 8.30 7.73 24.41
CA GLN A 174 8.77 9.13 24.31
C GLN A 174 7.90 9.96 23.36
N SER A 175 6.58 9.80 23.47
CA SER A 175 5.60 10.42 22.60
C SER A 175 4.84 11.54 23.30
N GLN A 176 4.38 12.49 22.52
CA GLN A 176 3.43 13.53 22.94
C GLN A 176 2.04 13.23 22.35
N ASP A 177 1.02 13.84 22.93
CA ASP A 177 -0.34 13.72 22.40
C ASP A 177 -0.37 14.23 20.95
N TYR A 178 -0.91 13.43 20.03
CA TYR A 178 -0.96 13.75 18.60
C TYR A 178 -1.66 15.09 18.29
N ARG A 179 -2.49 15.61 19.20
CA ARG A 179 -3.22 16.89 19.07
C ARG A 179 -2.36 18.11 19.38
N GLN A 180 -1.20 17.92 20.03
CA GLN A 180 -0.32 19.01 20.51
C GLN A 180 0.80 19.33 19.53
N VAL A 181 0.89 18.63 18.42
CA VAL A 181 1.95 18.79 17.43
C VAL A 181 1.52 19.82 16.38
N ASP A 182 2.45 20.68 16.00
CA ASP A 182 2.32 21.49 14.81
C ASP A 182 2.61 20.63 13.58
N TYR A 183 1.63 20.50 12.68
CA TYR A 183 1.75 19.73 11.44
C TYR A 183 1.90 20.62 10.20
N ASP A 184 2.06 21.92 10.37
CA ASP A 184 2.10 22.91 9.28
C ASP A 184 3.49 23.03 8.63
N MET A 185 4.11 21.89 8.28
CA MET A 185 5.43 21.76 7.67
C MET A 185 5.47 20.55 6.70
N PRO A 186 6.49 20.41 5.84
CA PRO A 186 6.69 19.18 5.07
C PRO A 186 6.84 17.96 5.97
N LEU A 187 5.98 16.94 5.83
CA LEU A 187 5.87 15.83 6.79
C LEU A 187 6.01 14.46 6.15
N VAL A 188 6.64 13.55 6.88
CA VAL A 188 6.52 12.11 6.73
C VAL A 188 5.90 11.54 8.01
N ILE A 189 4.69 11.05 7.94
CA ILE A 189 4.06 10.29 9.03
C ILE A 189 4.50 8.83 8.89
N VAL A 190 4.97 8.23 9.99
CA VAL A 190 5.41 6.82 10.01
C VAL A 190 4.43 6.01 10.87
N ILE A 191 3.85 4.99 10.25
CA ILE A 191 2.99 4.00 10.93
C ILE A 191 3.72 2.66 10.93
N GLY A 192 3.86 2.06 12.10
CA GLY A 192 4.46 0.75 12.28
C GLY A 192 3.51 -0.41 12.03
N SER A 193 4.03 -1.63 12.12
CA SER A 193 3.24 -2.86 12.00
C SER A 193 2.42 -3.14 13.27
N GLU A 194 1.33 -3.91 13.09
CA GLU A 194 0.55 -4.43 14.21
C GLU A 194 1.40 -5.38 15.05
N GLY A 195 1.54 -5.09 16.33
CA GLY A 195 2.29 -5.91 17.30
C GLY A 195 3.77 -5.51 17.50
N PHE A 196 4.51 -5.07 16.48
CA PHE A 196 5.91 -4.67 16.62
C PHE A 196 6.12 -3.15 16.60
N GLY A 197 5.12 -2.38 16.16
CA GLY A 197 5.23 -0.93 16.02
C GLY A 197 6.26 -0.52 14.96
N ILE A 198 6.91 0.61 15.17
CA ILE A 198 7.95 1.14 14.30
C ILE A 198 9.28 0.45 14.62
N SER A 199 10.00 -0.02 13.60
CA SER A 199 11.31 -0.65 13.79
C SER A 199 12.33 0.31 14.39
N ARG A 200 13.25 -0.23 15.20
CA ARG A 200 14.22 0.57 15.99
C ARG A 200 15.02 1.61 15.16
N LEU A 201 15.44 1.24 13.94
CA LEU A 201 16.24 2.13 13.10
C LEU A 201 15.37 3.23 12.46
N VAL A 202 14.14 2.92 12.08
CA VAL A 202 13.18 3.90 11.57
C VAL A 202 12.79 4.87 12.70
N LYS A 203 12.48 4.35 13.90
CA LYS A 203 12.15 5.14 15.08
C LYS A 203 13.25 6.14 15.46
N LYS A 204 14.53 5.76 15.39
CA LYS A 204 15.66 6.67 15.62
C LYS A 204 15.75 7.83 14.63
N ASN A 205 15.12 7.71 13.48
CA ASN A 205 15.05 8.75 12.46
C ASN A 205 13.81 9.64 12.57
N CYS A 206 12.86 9.30 13.45
CA CYS A 206 11.75 10.19 13.77
C CYS A 206 12.28 11.42 14.54
N ASP A 207 11.82 12.61 14.17
CA ASP A 207 12.16 13.85 14.87
C ASP A 207 11.38 13.96 16.16
N PHE A 208 10.16 13.45 16.17
CA PHE A 208 9.31 13.30 17.36
C PHE A 208 8.31 12.16 17.16
N ASN A 209 7.81 11.62 18.29
CA ASN A 209 6.79 10.59 18.28
C ASN A 209 5.48 11.15 18.82
N VAL A 210 4.37 10.63 18.31
CA VAL A 210 3.03 10.95 18.76
C VAL A 210 2.28 9.69 19.19
N VAL A 211 1.43 9.85 20.19
CA VAL A 211 0.55 8.81 20.69
C VAL A 211 -0.90 9.20 20.51
N LEU A 212 -1.74 8.22 20.16
CA LEU A 212 -3.18 8.31 20.22
C LEU A 212 -3.63 7.88 21.62
N PRO A 213 -4.14 8.78 22.47
CA PRO A 213 -4.58 8.40 23.83
C PRO A 213 -5.68 7.36 23.78
N MET A 214 -5.54 6.32 24.59
CA MET A 214 -6.52 5.27 24.76
C MET A 214 -6.92 5.14 26.22
N VAL A 215 -8.21 5.03 26.49
CA VAL A 215 -8.77 4.93 27.85
C VAL A 215 -9.37 3.55 28.14
N GLY A 216 -9.35 2.65 27.18
CA GLY A 216 -9.87 1.29 27.29
C GLY A 216 -8.80 0.25 27.63
N HIS A 217 -9.11 -1.03 27.44
CA HIS A 217 -8.22 -2.15 27.75
C HIS A 217 -7.27 -2.53 26.61
N VAL A 218 -7.55 -2.10 25.38
CA VAL A 218 -6.67 -2.36 24.24
C VAL A 218 -5.46 -1.44 24.28
N THR A 219 -4.30 -1.97 23.88
CA THR A 219 -3.03 -1.25 23.93
C THR A 219 -2.66 -0.61 22.60
N SER A 220 -3.36 -0.94 21.52
CA SER A 220 -3.11 -0.40 20.18
C SER A 220 -4.38 -0.39 19.32
N LEU A 221 -4.43 0.51 18.35
CA LEU A 221 -5.42 0.51 17.28
C LEU A 221 -4.89 -0.30 16.10
N ASN A 222 -5.82 -0.78 15.27
CA ASN A 222 -5.48 -1.29 13.94
C ASN A 222 -4.68 -0.22 13.15
N ALA A 223 -3.68 -0.65 12.37
CA ALA A 223 -2.75 0.26 11.68
C ALA A 223 -3.48 1.23 10.72
N SER A 224 -4.52 0.77 10.02
CA SER A 224 -5.29 1.63 9.11
C SER A 224 -6.14 2.65 9.86
N VAL A 225 -6.64 2.29 11.04
CA VAL A 225 -7.39 3.22 11.92
C VAL A 225 -6.46 4.27 12.50
N ALA A 226 -5.29 3.87 13.03
CA ALA A 226 -4.29 4.80 13.54
C ALA A 226 -3.84 5.79 12.46
N ALA A 227 -3.54 5.29 11.26
CA ALA A 227 -3.20 6.13 10.12
C ALA A 227 -4.31 7.13 9.79
N ALA A 228 -5.56 6.70 9.78
CA ALA A 228 -6.69 7.59 9.49
C ALA A 228 -6.82 8.71 10.52
N VAL A 229 -6.74 8.39 11.81
CA VAL A 229 -6.86 9.38 12.90
C VAL A 229 -5.76 10.44 12.80
N ILE A 230 -4.50 10.02 12.60
CA ILE A 230 -3.38 10.96 12.50
C ILE A 230 -3.47 11.80 11.22
N LEU A 231 -3.78 11.19 10.08
CA LEU A 231 -3.91 11.93 8.82
C LEU A 231 -5.05 12.96 8.85
N TYR A 232 -6.17 12.65 9.52
CA TYR A 232 -7.23 13.63 9.74
C TYR A 232 -6.80 14.76 10.68
N GLN A 233 -5.97 14.47 11.68
CA GLN A 233 -5.42 15.52 12.53
C GLN A 233 -4.48 16.45 11.74
N VAL A 234 -3.62 15.91 10.89
CA VAL A 234 -2.78 16.70 9.97
C VAL A 234 -3.66 17.57 9.05
N TYR A 235 -4.71 16.98 8.48
CA TYR A 235 -5.65 17.71 7.61
C TYR A 235 -6.33 18.85 8.37
N ASN A 236 -6.88 18.61 9.55
CA ASN A 236 -7.54 19.62 10.37
C ASN A 236 -6.59 20.74 10.81
N SER A 237 -5.34 20.39 11.18
CA SER A 237 -4.32 21.37 11.55
C SER A 237 -3.96 22.30 10.39
N ARG A 238 -3.95 21.78 9.16
CA ARG A 238 -3.64 22.55 7.94
C ARG A 238 -4.85 23.29 7.34
N ASN A 239 -6.06 22.91 7.74
CA ASN A 239 -7.32 23.48 7.26
C ASN A 239 -8.22 23.81 8.45
N PRO A 240 -7.84 24.81 9.29
CA PRO A 240 -8.67 25.24 10.42
C PRO A 240 -10.00 25.80 9.91
N LEU A 241 -11.08 25.59 10.71
CA LEU A 241 -12.44 26.13 10.44
C LEU A 241 -12.48 27.66 10.63
#